data_13b0a80fb24e7d361f0d4addd356adf7
#
_entry.id   13b0a80fb24e7d361f0d4addd356adf7
#
_cell.length_a   1.000
_cell.length_b   1.000
_cell.length_c   1.000
_cell.angle_alpha   90.00
_cell.angle_beta   90.00
_cell.angle_gamma   90.00
#
_symmetry.space_group_name_H-M   'P 1'
#
loop_
_entity.id
_entity.type
_entity.pdbx_description
1 polymer ?
#
loop_
_entity_poly.entity_id
_entity_poly.type
_entity_poly.pdbx_seq_one_letter_code
_entity_poly.pdbx_strand_id
1 'polypeptide(L)'
;MSVDFLKGIFNNNSAAENHHNTEDLKERYDLIARILNAKMENEGLEEYQQILDNEFLEFASGVDSLKEKEIALLTLQEIKKELQLVASYPSLFQKTIVAVGGGFSAGKSTFLNNLLGLKLKLPEDMNPTTAIPTYCLKGKKEVLMGFSQNGGMVELPHLAFDHQFLKSLGFNLKEIMPFMLLSAPSVPFEFLCFIDTPGYNPGNQGYTGGDKEASKESLKHAKHILWLISCESGEIHKNDLEYLQELYEEGKQVFIVLSRADRRTKSQLEEVAKQIKETLKDQGIEFLGICAYSATRYQEIKEFSEKSRVFNSLEKFLMKLNQRSEKQNEILGYLYEVHSMYEKAIKQDASQFKRYQRALHSVKLDLMQKGFDDFNDATFNKIHSLKKEFSEQKQSKRENLARLNEVIDLFKESIDKVFDRVSAFTWEKYKAENDDEEDDEANYREFEEIKKMALYFRELCLFHLDLLELSEEELSEEEIQEIRDGLDKYNELLQLDYSLKNLQRLREFKEEENNDYQEFLNDEELQDDLREWRRTKRR
;
A
#
# COMPACT_ATOMS: atom_id res chain seq x y z
N MET A 1 -36.84 -7.80 6.89
CA MET A 1 -37.56 -7.63 8.18
C MET A 1 -39.08 -7.57 7.90
N SER A 2 -39.89 -8.40 8.57
CA SER A 2 -41.30 -8.49 8.25
C SER A 2 -42.08 -7.32 8.86
N VAL A 3 -43.18 -6.93 8.18
CA VAL A 3 -44.13 -5.85 8.57
C VAL A 3 -44.69 -6.05 9.99
N ASP A 4 -44.67 -7.26 10.52
CA ASP A 4 -45.17 -7.59 11.84
C ASP A 4 -44.27 -7.15 13.00
N PHE A 5 -42.97 -6.95 12.76
CA PHE A 5 -42.03 -6.40 13.75
C PHE A 5 -42.32 -4.91 14.03
N LEU A 6 -42.80 -4.18 13.01
CA LEU A 6 -43.16 -2.77 13.13
C LEU A 6 -44.46 -2.54 13.90
N LYS A 7 -45.38 -3.49 13.89
CA LYS A 7 -46.67 -3.41 14.63
C LYS A 7 -46.51 -3.56 16.15
N GLY A 8 -45.47 -4.24 16.62
CA GLY A 8 -45.23 -4.44 18.04
C GLY A 8 -44.80 -3.18 18.81
N ILE A 9 -44.32 -2.15 18.11
CA ILE A 9 -43.80 -0.90 18.69
C ILE A 9 -44.91 0.14 18.98
N PHE A 10 -46.11 -0.04 18.36
CA PHE A 10 -47.18 0.96 18.38
C PHE A 10 -48.16 0.90 19.58
N ASN A 11 -48.00 0.00 20.53
CA ASN A 11 -49.06 -0.27 21.52
C ASN A 11 -48.86 0.29 22.94
N ASN A 12 -47.94 1.21 23.19
CA ASN A 12 -47.87 1.87 24.49
C ASN A 12 -47.44 3.33 24.36
N ASN A 13 -48.33 4.29 24.38
CA ASN A 13 -48.38 5.47 25.25
C ASN A 13 -49.48 6.49 24.92
N SER A 14 -49.90 7.21 25.94
CA SER A 14 -51.04 8.10 26.15
C SER A 14 -51.17 9.36 25.26
N ALA A 15 -52.40 9.84 25.08
CA ALA A 15 -52.97 10.58 23.95
C ALA A 15 -52.88 12.12 23.94
N ALA A 16 -52.03 12.82 24.67
CA ALA A 16 -52.02 14.29 24.75
C ALA A 16 -50.71 15.01 24.34
N GLU A 17 -49.60 14.28 24.23
CA GLU A 17 -48.32 14.84 23.69
C GLU A 17 -48.08 14.41 22.23
N ASN A 18 -49.07 13.75 21.59
CA ASN A 18 -48.85 12.83 20.48
C ASN A 18 -48.88 13.45 19.07
N HIS A 19 -49.29 14.71 18.85
CA HIS A 19 -49.35 15.22 17.48
C HIS A 19 -48.00 15.69 16.94
N HIS A 20 -47.18 16.34 17.78
CA HIS A 20 -45.82 16.74 17.38
C HIS A 20 -44.88 15.51 17.30
N ASN A 21 -45.09 14.52 18.17
CA ASN A 21 -44.26 13.32 18.23
C ASN A 21 -44.55 12.33 17.08
N THR A 22 -45.79 12.33 16.52
CA THR A 22 -46.15 11.41 15.42
C THR A 22 -45.69 11.89 14.05
N GLU A 23 -45.67 13.21 13.79
CA GLU A 23 -45.10 13.76 12.55
C GLU A 23 -43.58 13.59 12.53
N ASP A 24 -42.90 13.89 13.63
CA ASP A 24 -41.46 13.72 13.80
C ASP A 24 -41.04 12.22 13.64
N LEU A 25 -41.79 11.29 14.22
CA LEU A 25 -41.54 9.85 14.03
C LEU A 25 -41.75 9.40 12.58
N LYS A 26 -42.74 9.93 11.88
CA LYS A 26 -42.97 9.59 10.47
C LYS A 26 -41.82 10.09 9.59
N GLU A 27 -41.37 11.31 9.77
CA GLU A 27 -40.23 11.87 9.06
C GLU A 27 -38.95 11.05 9.28
N ARG A 28 -38.76 10.53 10.49
CA ARG A 28 -37.60 9.68 10.85
C ARG A 28 -37.65 8.32 10.14
N TYR A 29 -38.85 7.68 10.11
CA TYR A 29 -39.00 6.39 9.38
C TYR A 29 -38.89 6.59 7.87
N ASP A 30 -39.43 7.69 7.32
CA ASP A 30 -39.27 8.01 5.90
C ASP A 30 -37.78 8.23 5.54
N LEU A 31 -37.02 8.87 6.43
CA LEU A 31 -35.58 9.05 6.25
C LEU A 31 -34.84 7.69 6.22
N ILE A 32 -35.13 6.81 7.19
CA ILE A 32 -34.53 5.47 7.23
C ILE A 32 -34.89 4.67 5.98
N ALA A 33 -36.15 4.73 5.55
CA ALA A 33 -36.61 4.06 4.34
C ALA A 33 -35.86 4.60 3.09
N ARG A 34 -35.66 5.93 3.00
CA ARG A 34 -34.92 6.56 1.91
C ARG A 34 -33.46 6.09 1.92
N ILE A 35 -32.80 6.01 3.09
CA ILE A 35 -31.42 5.54 3.22
C ILE A 35 -31.30 4.07 2.78
N LEU A 36 -32.21 3.20 3.24
CA LEU A 36 -32.21 1.77 2.90
C LEU A 36 -32.46 1.51 1.40
N ASN A 37 -33.29 2.35 0.77
CA ASN A 37 -33.61 2.23 -0.65
C ASN A 37 -32.68 3.00 -1.57
N ALA A 38 -31.78 3.83 -1.03
CA ALA A 38 -30.81 4.55 -1.82
C ALA A 38 -29.82 3.56 -2.43
N LYS A 39 -29.79 3.49 -3.76
CA LYS A 39 -28.86 2.69 -4.54
C LYS A 39 -28.09 3.63 -5.44
N MET A 40 -26.87 3.23 -5.72
CA MET A 40 -26.06 3.88 -6.70
C MET A 40 -26.03 3.00 -7.96
N GLU A 41 -26.25 3.63 -9.09
CA GLU A 41 -26.00 3.05 -10.41
C GLU A 41 -24.77 3.76 -10.99
N ASN A 42 -23.74 3.01 -11.29
CA ASN A 42 -22.51 3.53 -11.91
C ASN A 42 -22.02 2.50 -12.92
N GLU A 43 -22.06 2.87 -14.19
CA GLU A 43 -21.72 2.01 -15.33
C GLU A 43 -20.29 1.44 -15.19
N GLY A 44 -19.30 2.26 -14.81
CA GLY A 44 -17.93 1.80 -14.64
C GLY A 44 -17.79 0.75 -13.54
N LEU A 45 -18.55 0.88 -12.43
CA LEU A 45 -18.54 -0.09 -11.35
C LEU A 45 -19.21 -1.41 -11.74
N GLU A 46 -20.29 -1.34 -12.51
CA GLU A 46 -20.97 -2.53 -13.03
C GLU A 46 -20.08 -3.28 -14.03
N GLU A 47 -19.41 -2.56 -14.92
CA GLU A 47 -18.42 -3.13 -15.84
C GLU A 47 -17.26 -3.77 -15.07
N TYR A 48 -16.71 -3.09 -14.06
CA TYR A 48 -15.65 -3.65 -13.23
C TYR A 48 -16.03 -4.99 -12.62
N GLN A 49 -17.26 -5.07 -12.10
CA GLN A 49 -17.78 -6.33 -11.54
C GLN A 49 -17.91 -7.43 -12.59
N GLN A 50 -18.42 -7.10 -13.78
CA GLN A 50 -18.56 -8.07 -14.87
C GLN A 50 -17.19 -8.60 -15.31
N ILE A 51 -16.18 -7.71 -15.46
CA ILE A 51 -14.82 -8.10 -15.80
C ILE A 51 -14.23 -9.03 -14.72
N LEU A 52 -14.47 -8.72 -13.44
CA LEU A 52 -14.00 -9.54 -12.33
C LEU A 52 -14.62 -10.95 -12.34
N ASP A 53 -15.94 -11.03 -12.53
CA ASP A 53 -16.68 -12.29 -12.43
C ASP A 53 -16.56 -13.19 -13.67
N ASN A 54 -16.26 -12.61 -14.84
CA ASN A 54 -16.19 -13.35 -16.09
C ASN A 54 -14.75 -13.39 -16.65
N GLU A 55 -14.28 -12.28 -17.21
CA GLU A 55 -13.03 -12.21 -17.98
C GLU A 55 -11.80 -12.56 -17.12
N PHE A 56 -11.75 -12.00 -15.91
CA PHE A 56 -10.61 -12.27 -15.02
C PHE A 56 -10.61 -13.69 -14.46
N LEU A 57 -11.75 -14.21 -14.00
CA LEU A 57 -11.82 -15.58 -13.47
C LEU A 57 -11.55 -16.61 -14.55
N GLU A 58 -12.04 -16.40 -15.77
CA GLU A 58 -11.71 -17.25 -16.91
C GLU A 58 -10.22 -17.24 -17.22
N PHE A 59 -9.61 -16.05 -17.30
CA PHE A 59 -8.16 -15.89 -17.47
C PHE A 59 -7.37 -16.58 -16.34
N ALA A 60 -7.70 -16.30 -15.09
CA ALA A 60 -6.99 -16.83 -13.92
C ALA A 60 -7.09 -18.36 -13.82
N SER A 61 -8.20 -18.96 -14.29
CA SER A 61 -8.35 -20.42 -14.35
C SER A 61 -7.38 -21.08 -15.34
N GLY A 62 -7.00 -20.36 -16.40
CA GLY A 62 -6.07 -20.82 -17.44
C GLY A 62 -4.58 -20.63 -17.09
N VAL A 63 -4.25 -19.95 -15.98
CA VAL A 63 -2.87 -19.69 -15.56
C VAL A 63 -2.56 -20.45 -14.27
N ASP A 64 -1.92 -21.60 -14.38
CA ASP A 64 -1.55 -22.44 -13.21
C ASP A 64 -0.25 -22.02 -12.52
N SER A 65 0.56 -21.19 -13.17
CA SER A 65 1.89 -20.79 -12.71
C SER A 65 1.89 -19.88 -11.50
N LEU A 66 0.83 -19.08 -11.29
CA LEU A 66 0.73 -18.21 -10.13
C LEU A 66 0.23 -18.99 -8.92
N LYS A 67 1.06 -19.08 -7.87
CA LYS A 67 0.70 -19.76 -6.61
C LYS A 67 -0.23 -18.93 -5.74
N GLU A 68 -0.17 -17.62 -5.86
CA GLU A 68 -0.84 -16.65 -4.98
C GLU A 68 -2.09 -16.04 -5.64
N LYS A 69 -2.86 -16.85 -6.39
CA LYS A 69 -4.09 -16.39 -7.08
C LYS A 69 -5.10 -15.74 -6.14
N GLU A 70 -5.15 -16.19 -4.88
CA GLU A 70 -6.07 -15.66 -3.87
C GLU A 70 -5.72 -14.21 -3.50
N ILE A 71 -4.44 -13.89 -3.40
CA ILE A 71 -3.99 -12.52 -3.11
C ILE A 71 -4.39 -11.58 -4.24
N ALA A 72 -4.16 -11.96 -5.49
CA ALA A 72 -4.56 -11.17 -6.66
C ALA A 72 -6.09 -10.93 -6.69
N LEU A 73 -6.89 -11.96 -6.41
CA LEU A 73 -8.34 -11.83 -6.35
C LEU A 73 -8.79 -10.91 -5.21
N LEU A 74 -8.20 -11.05 -4.01
CA LEU A 74 -8.48 -10.19 -2.86
C LEU A 74 -8.14 -8.73 -3.16
N THR A 75 -7.00 -8.46 -3.79
CA THR A 75 -6.61 -7.11 -4.21
C THR A 75 -7.65 -6.50 -5.16
N LEU A 76 -8.10 -7.25 -6.17
CA LEU A 76 -9.16 -6.77 -7.08
C LEU A 76 -10.51 -6.54 -6.37
N GLN A 77 -10.84 -7.35 -5.37
CA GLN A 77 -12.04 -7.13 -4.55
C GLN A 77 -11.91 -5.88 -3.64
N GLU A 78 -10.72 -5.60 -3.14
CA GLU A 78 -10.46 -4.36 -2.39
C GLU A 78 -10.54 -3.13 -3.29
N ILE A 79 -9.97 -3.18 -4.49
CA ILE A 79 -10.14 -2.13 -5.51
C ILE A 79 -11.63 -1.88 -5.75
N LYS A 80 -12.44 -2.93 -5.91
CA LYS A 80 -13.90 -2.78 -6.08
C LYS A 80 -14.55 -2.02 -4.93
N LYS A 81 -14.21 -2.34 -3.67
CA LYS A 81 -14.73 -1.63 -2.49
C LYS A 81 -14.35 -0.14 -2.51
N GLU A 82 -13.12 0.16 -2.87
CA GLU A 82 -12.66 1.54 -3.02
C GLU A 82 -13.42 2.27 -4.14
N LEU A 83 -13.64 1.61 -5.28
CA LEU A 83 -14.42 2.15 -6.40
C LEU A 83 -15.90 2.40 -6.03
N GLN A 84 -16.49 1.57 -5.18
CA GLN A 84 -17.85 1.80 -4.65
C GLN A 84 -17.93 3.11 -3.87
N LEU A 85 -16.91 3.41 -3.06
CA LEU A 85 -16.82 4.68 -2.34
C LEU A 85 -16.65 5.85 -3.31
N VAL A 86 -15.74 5.72 -4.29
CA VAL A 86 -15.52 6.75 -5.31
C VAL A 86 -16.78 7.04 -6.10
N ALA A 87 -17.46 6.01 -6.57
CA ALA A 87 -18.67 6.12 -7.37
C ALA A 87 -19.82 6.77 -6.59
N SER A 88 -19.92 6.49 -5.27
CA SER A 88 -20.92 7.12 -4.41
C SER A 88 -20.75 8.64 -4.31
N TYR A 89 -19.52 9.14 -4.33
CA TYR A 89 -19.25 10.58 -4.30
C TYR A 89 -17.91 10.92 -4.98
N PRO A 90 -17.86 11.04 -6.32
CA PRO A 90 -16.62 11.24 -7.07
C PRO A 90 -15.84 12.49 -6.64
N SER A 91 -16.53 13.58 -6.26
CA SER A 91 -15.88 14.82 -5.80
C SER A 91 -15.13 14.67 -4.48
N LEU A 92 -15.44 13.69 -3.65
CA LEU A 92 -14.70 13.37 -2.42
C LEU A 92 -13.29 12.87 -2.75
N PHE A 93 -13.20 11.96 -3.70
CA PHE A 93 -11.95 11.28 -4.04
C PHE A 93 -11.04 12.05 -5.00
N GLN A 94 -11.51 13.18 -5.51
CA GLN A 94 -10.66 14.19 -6.17
C GLN A 94 -9.90 15.07 -5.15
N LYS A 95 -10.16 14.89 -3.85
CA LYS A 95 -9.58 15.68 -2.75
C LYS A 95 -8.64 14.83 -1.90
N THR A 96 -7.61 15.48 -1.37
CA THR A 96 -6.74 14.85 -0.37
C THR A 96 -7.49 14.74 0.95
N ILE A 97 -7.62 13.54 1.47
CA ILE A 97 -8.34 13.25 2.71
C ILE A 97 -7.41 13.47 3.91
N VAL A 98 -7.86 14.29 4.85
CA VAL A 98 -7.18 14.60 6.11
C VAL A 98 -8.10 14.21 7.28
N ALA A 99 -7.73 13.20 8.03
CA ALA A 99 -8.54 12.81 9.19
C ALA A 99 -8.15 13.59 10.45
N VAL A 100 -9.13 13.88 11.30
CA VAL A 100 -8.92 14.53 12.59
C VAL A 100 -9.10 13.50 13.69
N GLY A 101 -7.96 13.04 14.25
CA GLY A 101 -7.89 12.07 15.33
C GLY A 101 -7.59 12.68 16.68
N GLY A 102 -7.67 11.88 17.73
CA GLY A 102 -7.34 12.29 19.09
C GLY A 102 -8.35 11.78 20.11
N GLY A 103 -7.98 11.84 21.37
CA GLY A 103 -8.78 11.37 22.48
C GLY A 103 -10.17 12.00 22.58
N PHE A 104 -11.01 11.38 23.39
CA PHE A 104 -12.30 11.96 23.73
C PHE A 104 -12.10 13.35 24.37
N SER A 105 -12.95 14.30 24.08
CA SER A 105 -12.83 15.70 24.53
C SER A 105 -11.56 16.46 24.10
N ALA A 106 -10.76 15.95 23.17
CA ALA A 106 -9.65 16.70 22.58
C ALA A 106 -10.11 17.92 21.75
N GLY A 107 -11.41 18.07 21.52
CA GLY A 107 -12.00 19.21 20.81
C GLY A 107 -12.00 19.10 19.29
N LYS A 108 -12.06 17.88 18.74
CA LYS A 108 -12.02 17.61 17.28
C LYS A 108 -13.12 18.35 16.50
N SER A 109 -14.37 18.15 16.86
CA SER A 109 -15.52 18.79 16.18
C SER A 109 -15.48 20.32 16.34
N THR A 110 -15.12 20.83 17.54
CA THR A 110 -14.92 22.27 17.78
C THR A 110 -13.80 22.84 16.91
N PHE A 111 -12.69 22.11 16.80
CA PHE A 111 -11.58 22.46 15.91
C PHE A 111 -12.03 22.58 14.45
N LEU A 112 -12.71 21.55 13.93
CA LEU A 112 -13.22 21.55 12.56
C LEU A 112 -14.28 22.61 12.32
N ASN A 113 -15.24 22.79 13.23
CA ASN A 113 -16.25 23.83 13.14
C ASN A 113 -15.64 25.23 13.00
N ASN A 114 -14.55 25.50 13.73
CA ASN A 114 -13.82 26.75 13.66
C ASN A 114 -12.94 26.86 12.42
N LEU A 115 -12.11 25.84 12.14
CA LEU A 115 -11.18 25.83 11.01
C LEU A 115 -11.89 25.98 9.66
N LEU A 116 -13.05 25.33 9.50
CA LEU A 116 -13.81 25.28 8.25
C LEU A 116 -14.91 26.34 8.18
N GLY A 117 -15.15 27.06 9.28
CA GLY A 117 -16.20 28.12 9.37
C GLY A 117 -17.60 27.57 9.10
N LEU A 118 -17.91 26.35 9.59
CA LEU A 118 -19.18 25.67 9.35
C LEU A 118 -20.35 26.41 10.03
N LYS A 119 -21.44 26.63 9.29
CA LYS A 119 -22.71 27.14 9.86
C LYS A 119 -23.49 25.96 10.45
N LEU A 120 -23.61 24.87 9.69
CA LEU A 120 -24.10 23.60 10.17
C LEU A 120 -22.98 22.94 10.99
N LYS A 121 -23.04 23.12 12.30
CA LYS A 121 -21.96 22.68 13.18
C LYS A 121 -22.00 21.17 13.40
N LEU A 122 -20.80 20.58 13.36
CA LEU A 122 -20.58 19.22 13.84
C LEU A 122 -20.91 19.14 15.34
N PRO A 123 -21.51 18.04 15.83
CA PRO A 123 -21.86 17.89 17.22
C PRO A 123 -20.65 17.92 18.13
N GLU A 124 -20.73 18.74 19.19
CA GLU A 124 -19.65 18.94 20.16
C GLU A 124 -19.91 18.20 21.48
N ASP A 125 -20.97 17.37 21.55
CA ASP A 125 -21.45 16.74 22.78
C ASP A 125 -20.64 15.51 23.24
N MET A 126 -20.75 15.28 24.57
CA MET A 126 -19.92 14.34 25.32
C MET A 126 -20.30 12.84 25.23
N ASN A 127 -21.14 12.40 24.32
CA ASN A 127 -21.56 11.00 24.24
C ASN A 127 -21.04 10.30 22.96
N PRO A 128 -20.06 9.40 23.06
CA PRO A 128 -19.39 8.80 21.90
C PRO A 128 -20.16 7.67 21.21
N THR A 129 -21.28 7.19 21.77
CA THR A 129 -21.92 5.94 21.38
C THR A 129 -22.60 5.93 20.00
N THR A 130 -22.63 7.07 19.29
CA THR A 130 -23.37 7.18 18.01
C THR A 130 -22.68 8.03 16.94
N ALA A 131 -21.39 8.35 17.10
CA ALA A 131 -20.71 9.22 16.15
C ALA A 131 -20.44 8.52 14.82
N ILE A 132 -21.22 8.89 13.81
CA ILE A 132 -20.98 8.49 12.44
C ILE A 132 -19.89 9.41 11.88
N PRO A 133 -18.83 8.88 11.25
CA PRO A 133 -17.78 9.68 10.62
C PRO A 133 -18.38 10.67 9.64
N THR A 134 -17.96 11.94 9.72
CA THR A 134 -18.48 13.00 8.85
C THR A 134 -17.34 13.58 8.02
N TYR A 135 -17.47 13.48 6.71
CA TYR A 135 -16.57 14.06 5.73
C TYR A 135 -16.98 15.51 5.46
N CYS A 136 -16.06 16.45 5.67
CA CYS A 136 -16.30 17.88 5.45
C CYS A 136 -15.48 18.37 4.27
N LEU A 137 -16.13 18.94 3.26
CA LEU A 137 -15.46 19.44 2.07
C LEU A 137 -16.09 20.72 1.52
N LYS A 138 -15.35 21.42 0.65
CA LYS A 138 -15.87 22.57 -0.06
C LYS A 138 -16.90 22.18 -1.11
N GLY A 139 -18.04 22.83 -1.09
CA GLY A 139 -19.09 22.67 -2.07
C GLY A 139 -19.83 23.96 -2.35
N LYS A 140 -20.73 23.95 -3.34
CA LYS A 140 -21.50 25.13 -3.76
C LYS A 140 -22.57 25.54 -2.76
N LYS A 141 -23.11 24.58 -2.01
CA LYS A 141 -24.17 24.77 -0.99
C LYS A 141 -23.76 24.04 0.28
N GLU A 142 -24.28 24.53 1.41
CA GLU A 142 -24.14 23.83 2.68
C GLU A 142 -25.24 22.77 2.76
N VAL A 143 -24.85 21.51 2.61
CA VAL A 143 -25.74 20.35 2.54
C VAL A 143 -25.10 19.20 3.30
N LEU A 144 -25.92 18.52 4.08
CA LEU A 144 -25.56 17.27 4.73
C LEU A 144 -26.16 16.08 3.97
N MET A 145 -25.31 15.14 3.62
CA MET A 145 -25.69 13.92 2.91
C MET A 145 -25.37 12.70 3.77
N GLY A 146 -26.26 11.73 3.84
CA GLY A 146 -26.01 10.41 4.41
C GLY A 146 -25.74 9.40 3.30
N PHE A 147 -24.72 8.56 3.51
CA PHE A 147 -24.39 7.49 2.59
C PHE A 147 -25.00 6.19 3.04
N SER A 148 -25.74 5.53 2.15
CA SER A 148 -26.26 4.19 2.38
C SER A 148 -25.16 3.15 2.26
N GLN A 149 -25.27 2.08 3.04
CA GLN A 149 -24.43 0.89 2.86
C GLN A 149 -24.56 0.28 1.45
N ASN A 150 -25.67 0.54 0.75
CA ASN A 150 -25.91 0.11 -0.63
C ASN A 150 -25.32 1.09 -1.68
N GLY A 151 -24.54 2.09 -1.28
CA GLY A 151 -23.83 3.03 -2.14
C GLY A 151 -24.62 4.26 -2.58
N GLY A 152 -25.89 4.40 -2.24
CA GLY A 152 -26.68 5.59 -2.55
C GLY A 152 -26.51 6.71 -1.53
N MET A 153 -26.99 7.92 -1.87
CA MET A 153 -26.93 9.11 -1.03
C MET A 153 -28.32 9.67 -0.74
N VAL A 154 -28.50 10.21 0.45
CA VAL A 154 -29.75 10.89 0.87
C VAL A 154 -29.39 12.20 1.53
N GLU A 155 -30.04 13.29 1.11
CA GLU A 155 -29.94 14.57 1.82
C GLU A 155 -30.59 14.43 3.21
N LEU A 156 -29.84 14.81 4.23
CA LEU A 156 -30.24 14.70 5.62
C LEU A 156 -30.72 16.07 6.12
N PRO A 157 -31.85 16.14 6.85
CA PRO A 157 -32.24 17.33 7.58
C PRO A 157 -31.29 17.56 8.76
N HIS A 158 -31.33 18.81 9.32
CA HIS A 158 -30.53 19.17 10.50
C HIS A 158 -30.71 18.24 11.71
N LEU A 159 -31.84 17.55 11.80
CA LEU A 159 -32.17 16.56 12.85
C LEU A 159 -31.23 15.35 12.89
N ALA A 160 -30.51 15.06 11.81
CA ALA A 160 -29.60 13.90 11.75
C ALA A 160 -28.40 14.02 12.71
N PHE A 161 -28.12 15.22 13.22
CA PHE A 161 -27.06 15.42 14.24
C PHE A 161 -27.59 15.40 15.68
N ASP A 162 -28.88 15.24 15.90
CA ASP A 162 -29.44 15.17 17.24
C ASP A 162 -29.18 13.80 17.88
N HIS A 163 -28.35 13.79 18.93
CA HIS A 163 -28.05 12.60 19.69
C HIS A 163 -29.26 11.91 20.33
N GLN A 164 -30.30 12.66 20.67
CA GLN A 164 -31.53 12.07 21.23
C GLN A 164 -32.26 11.27 20.17
N PHE A 165 -32.27 11.78 18.94
CA PHE A 165 -32.81 11.07 17.80
C PHE A 165 -32.08 9.75 17.55
N LEU A 166 -30.74 9.78 17.46
CA LEU A 166 -29.93 8.59 17.21
C LEU A 166 -30.13 7.51 18.29
N LYS A 167 -30.26 7.94 19.56
CA LYS A 167 -30.57 7.01 20.68
C LYS A 167 -31.99 6.43 20.61
N SER A 168 -32.95 7.18 20.08
CA SER A 168 -34.36 6.74 20.02
C SER A 168 -34.63 5.67 18.96
N LEU A 169 -33.69 5.44 18.02
CA LEU A 169 -33.86 4.49 16.92
C LEU A 169 -33.87 3.01 17.36
N GLY A 170 -33.28 2.70 18.50
CA GLY A 170 -33.22 1.32 19.01
C GLY A 170 -32.30 0.39 18.20
N PHE A 171 -31.57 0.89 17.19
CA PHE A 171 -30.58 0.19 16.41
C PHE A 171 -29.42 1.13 16.06
N ASN A 172 -28.28 0.55 15.65
CA ASN A 172 -27.11 1.34 15.27
C ASN A 172 -27.29 1.87 13.84
N LEU A 173 -27.52 3.18 13.71
CA LEU A 173 -27.69 3.82 12.40
C LEU A 173 -26.46 3.63 11.48
N LYS A 174 -25.28 3.41 12.05
CA LYS A 174 -24.03 3.15 11.35
C LYS A 174 -24.08 1.90 10.46
N GLU A 175 -24.92 0.92 10.83
CA GLU A 175 -25.09 -0.31 10.03
C GLU A 175 -25.78 -0.05 8.68
N ILE A 176 -26.57 1.02 8.57
CA ILE A 176 -27.28 1.39 7.34
C ILE A 176 -26.69 2.65 6.69
N MET A 177 -26.01 3.49 7.49
CA MET A 177 -25.39 4.75 7.06
C MET A 177 -23.99 4.83 7.67
N PRO A 178 -22.96 4.25 7.02
CA PRO A 178 -21.62 4.15 7.59
C PRO A 178 -20.92 5.48 7.75
N PHE A 179 -21.25 6.49 6.94
CA PHE A 179 -20.69 7.84 7.05
C PHE A 179 -21.63 8.92 6.51
N MET A 180 -21.33 10.17 6.86
CA MET A 180 -22.00 11.37 6.37
C MET A 180 -21.01 12.28 5.65
N LEU A 181 -21.53 13.15 4.79
CA LEU A 181 -20.76 14.16 4.09
C LEU A 181 -21.42 15.53 4.28
N LEU A 182 -20.63 16.47 4.79
CA LEU A 182 -20.99 17.87 4.91
C LEU A 182 -20.25 18.68 3.84
N SER A 183 -21.02 19.15 2.88
CA SER A 183 -20.53 20.09 1.84
C SER A 183 -20.82 21.51 2.28
N ALA A 184 -19.82 22.41 2.30
CA ALA A 184 -20.02 23.80 2.68
C ALA A 184 -19.18 24.79 1.85
N PRO A 185 -19.74 25.94 1.43
CA PRO A 185 -18.99 26.98 0.70
C PRO A 185 -17.92 27.66 1.57
N SER A 186 -18.08 27.64 2.90
CA SER A 186 -17.18 28.27 3.87
C SER A 186 -15.81 27.55 3.97
N VAL A 187 -15.73 26.27 3.57
CA VAL A 187 -14.48 25.50 3.61
C VAL A 187 -13.42 26.19 2.74
N PRO A 188 -12.27 26.61 3.32
CA PRO A 188 -11.29 27.44 2.61
C PRO A 188 -10.41 26.64 1.62
N PHE A 189 -10.45 25.31 1.68
CA PHE A 189 -9.57 24.41 0.91
C PHE A 189 -10.33 23.74 -0.23
N GLU A 190 -9.88 23.96 -1.47
CA GLU A 190 -10.55 23.41 -2.65
C GLU A 190 -10.36 21.89 -2.77
N PHE A 191 -9.15 21.41 -2.47
CA PHE A 191 -8.75 20.00 -2.70
C PHE A 191 -8.54 19.22 -1.40
N LEU A 192 -8.99 19.73 -0.25
CA LEU A 192 -8.98 18.96 1.00
C LEU A 192 -10.40 18.51 1.37
N CYS A 193 -10.45 17.32 1.94
CA CYS A 193 -11.59 16.78 2.64
C CYS A 193 -11.17 16.39 4.05
N PHE A 194 -11.90 16.86 5.05
CA PHE A 194 -11.61 16.55 6.45
C PHE A 194 -12.59 15.51 6.97
N ILE A 195 -12.08 14.53 7.74
CA ILE A 195 -12.92 13.55 8.42
C ILE A 195 -12.98 13.92 9.89
N ASP A 196 -14.20 14.23 10.41
CA ASP A 196 -14.46 14.22 11.85
C ASP A 196 -14.64 12.78 12.32
N THR A 197 -13.66 12.28 13.06
CA THR A 197 -13.68 10.90 13.53
C THR A 197 -14.29 10.80 14.92
N PRO A 198 -14.96 9.68 15.24
CA PRO A 198 -15.32 9.37 16.62
C PRO A 198 -14.11 9.46 17.54
N GLY A 199 -14.27 10.09 18.71
CA GLY A 199 -13.22 10.12 19.71
C GLY A 199 -12.98 8.70 20.23
N TYR A 200 -11.73 8.25 20.23
CA TYR A 200 -11.44 7.03 20.97
C TYR A 200 -11.38 7.32 22.47
N ASN A 201 -11.96 6.44 23.28
CA ASN A 201 -11.90 6.56 24.74
C ASN A 201 -11.14 5.37 25.31
N PRO A 202 -10.02 5.60 26.03
CA PRO A 202 -9.35 4.56 26.78
C PRO A 202 -10.12 4.26 28.06
N GLY A 203 -11.09 3.38 27.95
CA GLY A 203 -11.78 2.70 29.02
C GLY A 203 -11.75 3.29 30.42
N ASN A 204 -12.82 3.98 30.83
CA ASN A 204 -13.19 4.06 32.24
C ASN A 204 -14.70 4.12 32.51
N GLN A 205 -15.58 3.99 31.54
CA GLN A 205 -17.03 3.87 31.78
C GLN A 205 -17.70 3.10 30.62
N GLY A 206 -17.78 1.79 30.70
CA GLY A 206 -18.79 1.00 30.01
C GLY A 206 -18.78 0.92 28.47
N TYR A 207 -17.65 1.24 27.82
CA TYR A 207 -17.52 1.23 26.36
C TYR A 207 -17.00 -0.12 25.86
N THR A 208 -17.70 -0.65 24.89
CA THR A 208 -17.28 -1.86 24.15
C THR A 208 -16.14 -1.52 23.19
N GLY A 209 -15.24 -2.47 22.87
CA GLY A 209 -14.10 -2.31 21.95
C GLY A 209 -14.42 -1.76 20.55
N GLY A 210 -15.71 -1.62 20.20
CA GLY A 210 -16.19 -1.11 18.93
C GLY A 210 -15.85 0.35 18.63
N ASP A 211 -15.60 1.21 19.61
CA ASP A 211 -15.29 2.63 19.38
C ASP A 211 -13.85 2.83 18.89
N LYS A 212 -12.90 2.01 19.37
CA LYS A 212 -11.52 2.02 18.87
C LYS A 212 -11.47 1.52 17.42
N GLU A 213 -12.20 0.46 17.10
CA GLU A 213 -12.29 -0.11 15.75
C GLU A 213 -12.95 0.87 14.78
N ALA A 214 -14.02 1.53 15.19
CA ALA A 214 -14.72 2.54 14.38
C ALA A 214 -13.86 3.78 14.09
N SER A 215 -13.05 4.21 15.06
CA SER A 215 -12.07 5.28 14.86
C SER A 215 -10.98 4.84 13.89
N LYS A 216 -10.43 3.62 14.05
CA LYS A 216 -9.42 3.05 13.15
C LYS A 216 -9.93 2.94 11.72
N GLU A 217 -11.15 2.44 11.52
CA GLU A 217 -11.74 2.29 10.20
C GLU A 217 -11.88 3.66 9.48
N SER A 218 -12.28 4.69 10.23
CA SER A 218 -12.37 6.05 9.68
C SER A 218 -11.01 6.64 9.30
N LEU A 219 -9.93 6.27 10.01
CA LEU A 219 -8.57 6.74 9.73
C LEU A 219 -7.89 6.01 8.56
N LYS A 220 -8.36 4.78 8.21
CA LYS A 220 -7.78 4.02 7.09
C LYS A 220 -7.79 4.79 5.77
N HIS A 221 -8.85 5.54 5.50
CA HIS A 221 -9.03 6.28 4.25
C HIS A 221 -8.18 7.56 4.16
N ALA A 222 -7.51 7.98 5.24
CA ALA A 222 -6.66 9.15 5.25
C ALA A 222 -5.18 8.77 5.33
N LYS A 223 -4.37 9.37 4.45
CA LYS A 223 -2.91 9.31 4.55
C LYS A 223 -2.38 10.31 5.57
N HIS A 224 -3.03 11.47 5.68
CA HIS A 224 -2.65 12.56 6.58
C HIS A 224 -3.61 12.65 7.75
N ILE A 225 -3.07 12.77 8.95
CA ILE A 225 -3.84 12.83 10.19
C ILE A 225 -3.45 14.06 11.00
N LEU A 226 -4.43 14.87 11.37
CA LEU A 226 -4.30 15.90 12.39
C LEU A 226 -4.63 15.27 13.74
N TRP A 227 -3.63 15.05 14.57
CA TRP A 227 -3.82 14.45 15.89
C TRP A 227 -3.96 15.52 16.96
N LEU A 228 -5.14 15.64 17.56
CA LEU A 228 -5.44 16.63 18.57
C LEU A 228 -5.07 16.13 19.97
N ILE A 229 -4.26 16.92 20.65
CA ILE A 229 -3.91 16.74 22.07
C ILE A 229 -4.37 18.00 22.83
N SER A 230 -5.17 17.83 23.89
CA SER A 230 -5.54 18.96 24.74
C SER A 230 -4.32 19.47 25.51
N CYS A 231 -4.01 20.75 25.42
CA CYS A 231 -2.92 21.34 26.19
C CYS A 231 -3.18 21.35 27.69
N GLU A 232 -4.42 21.07 28.14
CA GLU A 232 -4.78 21.00 29.57
C GLU A 232 -4.09 19.79 30.25
N SER A 233 -3.89 18.68 29.55
CA SER A 233 -3.18 17.50 30.10
C SER A 233 -1.69 17.74 30.32
N GLY A 234 -1.07 18.63 29.54
CA GLY A 234 0.35 18.95 29.63
C GLY A 234 1.31 17.90 29.06
N GLU A 235 0.83 16.70 28.74
CA GLU A 235 1.61 15.58 28.23
C GLU A 235 0.78 14.69 27.29
N ILE A 236 1.43 13.82 26.56
CA ILE A 236 0.77 12.77 25.77
C ILE A 236 0.36 11.64 26.72
N HIS A 237 -0.90 11.25 26.70
CA HIS A 237 -1.34 10.08 27.45
C HIS A 237 -0.81 8.79 26.78
N LYS A 238 -0.52 7.78 27.61
CA LYS A 238 0.01 6.49 27.14
C LYS A 238 -0.82 5.87 26.00
N ASN A 239 -2.13 5.95 26.09
CA ASN A 239 -3.02 5.41 25.05
C ASN A 239 -2.95 6.20 23.73
N ASP A 240 -2.74 7.54 23.78
CA ASP A 240 -2.47 8.34 22.58
C ASP A 240 -1.16 7.91 21.94
N LEU A 241 -0.14 7.64 22.75
CA LEU A 241 1.16 7.22 22.29
C LEU A 241 1.10 5.85 21.60
N GLU A 242 0.42 4.87 22.20
CA GLU A 242 0.21 3.55 21.61
C GLU A 242 -0.54 3.65 20.26
N TYR A 243 -1.55 4.51 20.19
CA TYR A 243 -2.30 4.70 18.95
C TYR A 243 -1.45 5.42 17.87
N LEU A 244 -0.65 6.41 18.25
CA LEU A 244 0.27 7.09 17.33
C LEU A 244 1.34 6.14 16.80
N GLN A 245 1.80 5.19 17.63
CA GLN A 245 2.71 4.15 17.18
C GLN A 245 2.05 3.24 16.13
N GLU A 246 0.82 2.78 16.36
CA GLU A 246 0.06 1.98 15.39
C GLU A 246 -0.09 2.73 14.06
N LEU A 247 -0.45 4.03 14.09
CA LEU A 247 -0.59 4.86 12.89
C LEU A 247 0.73 5.04 12.13
N TYR A 248 1.83 5.18 12.87
CA TYR A 248 3.17 5.29 12.27
C TYR A 248 3.57 3.99 11.56
N GLU A 249 3.33 2.84 12.19
CA GLU A 249 3.56 1.51 11.59
C GLU A 249 2.71 1.26 10.34
N GLU A 250 1.49 1.85 10.27
CA GLU A 250 0.62 1.84 9.10
C GLU A 250 1.07 2.86 8.01
N GLY A 251 2.18 3.57 8.19
CA GLY A 251 2.69 4.58 7.25
C GLY A 251 1.88 5.87 7.19
N LYS A 252 1.04 6.16 8.20
CA LYS A 252 0.26 7.39 8.28
C LYS A 252 1.13 8.59 8.63
N GLN A 253 0.86 9.72 7.99
CA GLN A 253 1.58 10.96 8.20
C GLN A 253 0.85 11.84 9.21
N VAL A 254 1.39 11.98 10.40
CA VAL A 254 0.74 12.65 11.52
C VAL A 254 1.28 14.08 11.72
N PHE A 255 0.37 15.04 11.90
CA PHE A 255 0.66 16.40 12.35
C PHE A 255 -0.07 16.66 13.68
N ILE A 256 0.66 17.11 14.70
CA ILE A 256 0.12 17.30 16.06
C ILE A 256 -0.51 18.68 16.21
N VAL A 257 -1.70 18.73 16.78
CA VAL A 257 -2.42 19.97 17.07
C VAL A 257 -2.67 20.05 18.57
N LEU A 258 -1.99 20.98 19.27
CA LEU A 258 -2.27 21.30 20.67
C LEU A 258 -3.53 22.15 20.75
N SER A 259 -4.64 21.54 21.05
CA SER A 259 -5.94 22.20 21.19
C SER A 259 -6.08 22.94 22.51
N ARG A 260 -7.07 23.83 22.62
CA ARG A 260 -7.34 24.67 23.80
C ARG A 260 -6.12 25.48 24.29
N ALA A 261 -5.32 25.95 23.36
CA ALA A 261 -4.08 26.67 23.66
C ALA A 261 -4.29 27.97 24.48
N ASP A 262 -5.49 28.54 24.47
CA ASP A 262 -5.89 29.64 25.32
C ASP A 262 -5.91 29.35 26.84
N ARG A 263 -5.82 28.07 27.25
CA ARG A 263 -5.79 27.65 28.66
C ARG A 263 -4.40 27.66 29.27
N ARG A 264 -3.36 27.95 28.49
CA ARG A 264 -1.96 27.98 28.93
C ARG A 264 -1.30 29.29 28.57
N THR A 265 -0.25 29.66 29.28
CA THR A 265 0.62 30.77 28.90
C THR A 265 1.51 30.37 27.70
N LYS A 266 2.04 31.34 26.97
CA LYS A 266 2.91 31.12 25.81
C LYS A 266 4.13 30.27 26.13
N SER A 267 4.79 30.51 27.28
CA SER A 267 5.93 29.73 27.74
C SER A 267 5.56 28.26 28.07
N GLN A 268 4.41 28.07 28.75
CA GLN A 268 3.92 26.72 29.06
C GLN A 268 3.56 25.93 27.79
N LEU A 269 3.00 26.59 26.77
CA LEU A 269 2.70 25.96 25.48
C LEU A 269 3.97 25.47 24.77
N GLU A 270 5.05 26.27 24.79
CA GLU A 270 6.33 25.86 24.23
C GLU A 270 6.97 24.71 24.99
N GLU A 271 6.84 24.71 26.33
CA GLU A 271 7.33 23.62 27.18
C GLU A 271 6.59 22.31 26.88
N VAL A 272 5.25 22.33 26.85
CA VAL A 272 4.41 21.17 26.49
C VAL A 272 4.76 20.66 25.09
N ALA A 273 4.92 21.56 24.10
CA ALA A 273 5.28 21.17 22.76
C ALA A 273 6.68 20.50 22.66
N LYS A 274 7.65 20.98 23.43
CA LYS A 274 9.00 20.39 23.51
C LYS A 274 8.93 18.99 24.12
N GLN A 275 8.23 18.85 25.26
CA GLN A 275 8.06 17.57 25.94
C GLN A 275 7.38 16.53 25.04
N ILE A 276 6.33 16.92 24.29
CA ILE A 276 5.68 16.04 23.32
C ILE A 276 6.64 15.60 22.22
N LYS A 277 7.43 16.54 21.67
CA LYS A 277 8.44 16.23 20.64
C LYS A 277 9.51 15.24 21.14
N GLU A 278 9.99 15.45 22.37
CA GLU A 278 10.95 14.55 23.02
C GLU A 278 10.36 13.15 23.20
N THR A 279 9.15 13.08 23.76
CA THR A 279 8.45 11.79 23.98
C THR A 279 8.24 11.02 22.67
N LEU A 280 7.78 11.68 21.61
CA LEU A 280 7.59 11.02 20.31
C LEU A 280 8.92 10.55 19.70
N LYS A 281 9.97 11.37 19.82
CA LYS A 281 11.31 11.01 19.35
C LYS A 281 11.89 9.82 20.11
N ASP A 282 11.72 9.80 21.43
CA ASP A 282 12.21 8.70 22.29
C ASP A 282 11.51 7.37 21.98
N GLN A 283 10.28 7.43 21.47
CA GLN A 283 9.53 6.27 21.00
C GLN A 283 9.76 5.94 19.51
N GLY A 284 10.60 6.71 18.81
CA GLY A 284 10.87 6.50 17.38
C GLY A 284 9.71 6.84 16.45
N ILE A 285 8.73 7.64 16.91
CA ILE A 285 7.57 8.04 16.11
C ILE A 285 7.88 9.33 15.35
N GLU A 286 7.92 9.25 14.03
CA GLU A 286 8.07 10.43 13.17
C GLU A 286 6.74 11.17 13.00
N PHE A 287 6.78 12.50 12.97
CA PHE A 287 5.63 13.36 12.76
C PHE A 287 6.00 14.60 11.94
N LEU A 288 5.02 15.15 11.21
CA LEU A 288 5.24 16.23 10.24
C LEU A 288 5.41 17.62 10.88
N GLY A 289 4.95 17.78 12.12
CA GLY A 289 5.05 19.03 12.84
C GLY A 289 4.06 19.15 13.98
N ILE A 290 4.16 20.23 14.73
CA ILE A 290 3.28 20.54 15.87
C ILE A 290 2.85 21.99 15.81
N CYS A 291 1.56 22.28 16.04
CA CYS A 291 1.04 23.65 16.18
C CYS A 291 0.23 23.81 17.47
N ALA A 292 0.09 25.04 17.93
CA ALA A 292 -0.88 25.41 18.96
C ALA A 292 -2.15 25.96 18.30
N TYR A 293 -3.33 25.61 18.84
CA TYR A 293 -4.62 26.00 18.29
C TYR A 293 -5.63 26.34 19.38
N SER A 294 -6.38 27.44 19.17
CA SER A 294 -7.53 27.81 19.99
C SER A 294 -8.68 28.26 19.09
N ALA A 295 -9.86 27.69 19.27
CA ALA A 295 -11.06 28.12 18.55
C ALA A 295 -11.55 29.51 19.01
N THR A 296 -11.30 29.87 20.27
CA THR A 296 -11.74 31.13 20.87
C THR A 296 -10.78 32.29 20.62
N ARG A 297 -9.46 32.02 20.60
CA ARG A 297 -8.39 33.00 20.39
C ARG A 297 -7.51 32.65 19.20
N TYR A 298 -8.13 32.26 18.10
CA TYR A 298 -7.43 31.73 16.93
C TYR A 298 -6.31 32.66 16.44
N GLN A 299 -6.60 33.95 16.19
CA GLN A 299 -5.63 34.90 15.65
C GLN A 299 -4.43 35.11 16.58
N GLU A 300 -4.68 35.27 17.88
CA GLU A 300 -3.63 35.50 18.88
C GLU A 300 -2.67 34.30 18.94
N ILE A 301 -3.22 33.09 18.98
CA ILE A 301 -2.43 31.83 19.06
C ILE A 301 -1.69 31.55 17.75
N LYS A 302 -2.32 31.86 16.62
CA LYS A 302 -1.70 31.76 15.30
C LYS A 302 -0.46 32.65 15.18
N GLU A 303 -0.62 33.96 15.47
CA GLU A 303 0.50 34.91 15.43
C GLU A 303 1.63 34.54 16.39
N PHE A 304 1.30 34.00 17.56
CA PHE A 304 2.29 33.47 18.49
C PHE A 304 3.02 32.24 17.88
N SER A 305 2.29 31.27 17.35
CA SER A 305 2.86 30.07 16.76
C SER A 305 3.79 30.37 15.59
N GLU A 306 3.43 31.33 14.73
CA GLU A 306 4.24 31.75 13.59
C GLU A 306 5.57 32.43 13.99
N LYS A 307 5.60 33.07 15.15
CA LYS A 307 6.81 33.72 15.71
C LYS A 307 7.69 32.79 16.53
N SER A 308 7.14 31.68 16.98
CA SER A 308 7.85 30.68 17.78
C SER A 308 8.66 29.75 16.89
N ARG A 309 9.85 29.35 17.36
CA ARG A 309 10.69 28.31 16.70
C ARG A 309 10.26 26.88 17.04
N VAL A 310 9.34 26.74 17.98
CA VAL A 310 8.86 25.45 18.46
C VAL A 310 7.70 24.94 17.61
N PHE A 311 6.87 25.84 17.10
CA PHE A 311 5.65 25.50 16.39
C PHE A 311 5.81 25.60 14.87
N ASN A 312 5.01 24.79 14.18
CA ASN A 312 4.85 24.82 12.73
C ASN A 312 3.53 25.51 12.36
N SER A 313 3.44 26.12 11.20
CA SER A 313 2.21 26.71 10.72
C SER A 313 1.26 25.64 10.19
N LEU A 314 0.08 25.52 10.80
CA LEU A 314 -0.98 24.61 10.35
C LEU A 314 -1.46 24.97 8.94
N GLU A 315 -1.64 26.27 8.66
CA GLU A 315 -2.12 26.73 7.36
C GLU A 315 -1.12 26.41 6.25
N LYS A 316 0.18 26.62 6.48
CA LYS A 316 1.20 26.25 5.49
C LYS A 316 1.21 24.76 5.24
N PHE A 317 1.04 23.96 6.28
CA PHE A 317 0.92 22.53 6.15
C PHE A 317 -0.31 22.13 5.31
N LEU A 318 -1.51 22.66 5.66
CA LEU A 318 -2.74 22.37 4.93
C LEU A 318 -2.70 22.90 3.49
N MET A 319 -2.11 24.06 3.25
CA MET A 319 -1.94 24.60 1.88
C MET A 319 -1.02 23.72 1.02
N LYS A 320 0.02 23.13 1.62
CA LYS A 320 0.87 22.16 0.92
C LYS A 320 0.10 20.90 0.50
N LEU A 321 -0.84 20.46 1.34
CA LEU A 321 -1.69 19.30 1.06
C LEU A 321 -2.87 19.64 0.12
N ASN A 322 -3.19 20.93 -0.08
CA ASN A 322 -4.34 21.37 -0.87
C ASN A 322 -4.11 21.19 -2.37
N GLN A 323 -3.89 19.95 -2.78
CA GLN A 323 -3.67 19.52 -4.16
C GLN A 323 -4.68 18.43 -4.52
N ARG A 324 -4.91 18.23 -5.81
CA ARG A 324 -5.77 17.14 -6.28
C ARG A 324 -5.26 15.80 -5.77
N SER A 325 -6.18 14.95 -5.37
CA SER A 325 -5.88 13.60 -4.97
C SER A 325 -5.34 12.77 -6.14
N GLU A 326 -4.36 11.93 -5.85
CA GLU A 326 -3.82 10.91 -6.75
C GLU A 326 -4.52 9.56 -6.58
N LYS A 327 -5.69 9.53 -5.94
CA LYS A 327 -6.41 8.28 -5.60
C LYS A 327 -6.66 7.37 -6.79
N GLN A 328 -6.93 7.95 -7.97
CA GLN A 328 -7.08 7.17 -9.21
C GLN A 328 -5.78 6.45 -9.58
N ASN A 329 -4.64 7.16 -9.49
CA ASN A 329 -3.33 6.55 -9.78
C ASN A 329 -2.95 5.50 -8.74
N GLU A 330 -3.30 5.73 -7.47
CA GLU A 330 -3.11 4.75 -6.38
C GLU A 330 -3.89 3.45 -6.66
N ILE A 331 -5.16 3.56 -7.02
CA ILE A 331 -5.99 2.40 -7.38
C ILE A 331 -5.44 1.68 -8.62
N LEU A 332 -5.00 2.43 -9.62
CA LEU A 332 -4.34 1.84 -10.79
C LEU A 332 -3.01 1.18 -10.43
N GLY A 333 -2.27 1.72 -9.45
CA GLY A 333 -1.09 1.08 -8.90
C GLY A 333 -1.38 -0.33 -8.38
N TYR A 334 -2.40 -0.50 -7.55
CA TYR A 334 -2.83 -1.83 -7.06
C TYR A 334 -3.27 -2.77 -8.20
N LEU A 335 -3.94 -2.25 -9.23
CA LEU A 335 -4.27 -3.03 -10.43
C LEU A 335 -3.00 -3.52 -11.13
N TYR A 336 -2.00 -2.65 -11.26
CA TYR A 336 -0.74 -3.00 -11.90
C TYR A 336 0.14 -3.91 -11.05
N GLU A 337 0.01 -3.92 -9.73
CA GLU A 337 0.60 -4.96 -8.88
C GLU A 337 0.06 -6.34 -9.24
N VAL A 338 -1.26 -6.47 -9.41
CA VAL A 338 -1.87 -7.73 -9.88
C VAL A 338 -1.35 -8.13 -11.26
N HIS A 339 -1.23 -7.16 -12.18
CA HIS A 339 -0.64 -7.39 -13.50
C HIS A 339 0.79 -7.93 -13.38
N SER A 340 1.64 -7.28 -12.57
CA SER A 340 3.03 -7.69 -12.34
C SER A 340 3.14 -9.11 -11.81
N MET A 341 2.31 -9.48 -10.82
CA MET A 341 2.29 -10.84 -10.27
C MET A 341 2.05 -11.91 -11.35
N TYR A 342 1.04 -11.70 -12.20
CA TYR A 342 0.73 -12.64 -13.28
C TYR A 342 1.77 -12.59 -14.40
N GLU A 343 2.25 -11.41 -14.78
CA GLU A 343 3.28 -11.25 -15.81
C GLU A 343 4.56 -12.00 -15.42
N LYS A 344 5.03 -11.84 -14.17
CA LYS A 344 6.20 -12.55 -13.63
C LYS A 344 6.04 -14.06 -13.69
N ALA A 345 4.91 -14.57 -13.21
CA ALA A 345 4.63 -16.01 -13.22
C ALA A 345 4.61 -16.59 -14.64
N ILE A 346 3.94 -15.92 -15.58
CA ILE A 346 3.86 -16.37 -16.98
C ILE A 346 5.23 -16.30 -17.66
N LYS A 347 6.01 -15.23 -17.45
CA LYS A 347 7.38 -15.10 -17.99
C LYS A 347 8.33 -16.15 -17.43
N GLN A 348 8.23 -16.47 -16.13
CA GLN A 348 9.02 -17.50 -15.49
C GLN A 348 8.76 -18.88 -16.13
N ASP A 349 7.50 -19.24 -16.34
CA ASP A 349 7.12 -20.46 -17.05
C ASP A 349 7.68 -20.51 -18.48
N ALA A 350 7.49 -19.41 -19.23
CA ALA A 350 7.99 -19.32 -20.60
C ALA A 350 9.52 -19.50 -20.66
N SER A 351 10.25 -18.98 -19.64
CA SER A 351 11.70 -19.14 -19.53
C SER A 351 12.12 -20.58 -19.27
N GLN A 352 11.35 -21.34 -18.47
CA GLN A 352 11.59 -22.77 -18.23
C GLN A 352 11.49 -23.58 -19.53
N PHE A 353 10.45 -23.36 -20.34
CA PHE A 353 10.33 -24.03 -21.63
C PHE A 353 11.47 -23.69 -22.59
N LYS A 354 11.99 -22.45 -22.55
CA LYS A 354 13.19 -22.06 -23.29
C LYS A 354 14.43 -22.82 -22.84
N ARG A 355 14.60 -23.05 -21.52
CA ARG A 355 15.69 -23.87 -20.96
C ARG A 355 15.57 -25.33 -21.40
N TYR A 356 14.38 -25.92 -21.35
CA TYR A 356 14.14 -27.28 -21.79
C TYR A 356 14.44 -27.47 -23.29
N GLN A 357 14.04 -26.52 -24.15
CA GLN A 357 14.37 -26.53 -25.56
C GLN A 357 15.89 -26.49 -25.82
N ARG A 358 16.63 -25.66 -25.03
CA ARG A 358 18.11 -25.59 -25.12
C ARG A 358 18.75 -26.89 -24.69
N ALA A 359 18.31 -27.49 -23.57
CA ALA A 359 18.81 -28.78 -23.10
C ALA A 359 18.59 -29.90 -24.12
N LEU A 360 17.41 -30.00 -24.71
CA LEU A 360 17.12 -30.95 -25.76
C LEU A 360 17.98 -30.72 -27.02
N HIS A 361 18.28 -29.47 -27.34
CA HIS A 361 19.16 -29.13 -28.47
C HIS A 361 20.59 -29.58 -28.19
N SER A 362 21.13 -29.34 -26.99
CA SER A 362 22.46 -29.78 -26.57
C SER A 362 22.58 -31.30 -26.62
N VAL A 363 21.62 -32.01 -26.03
CA VAL A 363 21.60 -33.50 -26.08
C VAL A 363 21.60 -34.02 -27.51
N LYS A 364 20.81 -33.38 -28.41
CA LYS A 364 20.82 -33.75 -29.82
C LYS A 364 22.19 -33.58 -30.46
N LEU A 365 22.87 -32.45 -30.21
CA LEU A 365 24.22 -32.21 -30.77
C LEU A 365 25.25 -33.20 -30.21
N ASP A 366 25.20 -33.51 -28.92
CA ASP A 366 26.11 -34.49 -28.29
C ASP A 366 25.94 -35.87 -28.88
N LEU A 367 24.70 -36.29 -29.14
CA LEU A 367 24.43 -37.59 -29.81
C LEU A 367 24.96 -37.62 -31.25
N MET A 368 24.75 -36.53 -32.03
CA MET A 368 25.30 -36.41 -33.38
C MET A 368 26.83 -36.47 -33.39
N GLN A 369 27.51 -35.79 -32.46
CA GLN A 369 28.97 -35.84 -32.31
C GLN A 369 29.51 -37.25 -31.96
N LYS A 370 28.69 -38.06 -31.30
CA LYS A 370 29.01 -39.46 -30.97
C LYS A 370 28.71 -40.45 -32.12
N GLY A 371 28.31 -39.95 -33.30
CA GLY A 371 28.08 -40.80 -34.49
C GLY A 371 26.66 -41.33 -34.61
N PHE A 372 25.69 -40.78 -33.85
CA PHE A 372 24.28 -41.10 -34.07
C PHE A 372 23.74 -40.26 -35.23
N ASP A 373 23.90 -40.77 -36.47
CA ASP A 373 23.49 -40.09 -37.70
C ASP A 373 22.09 -40.49 -38.18
N ASP A 374 21.46 -41.48 -37.54
CA ASP A 374 20.18 -42.01 -37.98
C ASP A 374 19.00 -41.15 -37.54
N PHE A 375 18.55 -40.23 -38.40
CA PHE A 375 17.38 -39.41 -38.22
C PHE A 375 16.05 -40.18 -38.17
N ASN A 376 16.05 -41.46 -38.47
CA ASN A 376 14.91 -42.36 -38.36
C ASN A 376 14.87 -43.12 -37.02
N ASP A 377 15.83 -42.91 -36.15
CA ASP A 377 15.81 -43.49 -34.81
C ASP A 377 14.65 -42.93 -33.99
N ALA A 378 13.96 -43.78 -33.26
CA ALA A 378 12.86 -43.45 -32.36
C ALA A 378 13.25 -42.39 -31.34
N THR A 379 14.51 -42.31 -30.93
CA THR A 379 15.07 -41.33 -29.99
C THR A 379 15.07 -39.92 -30.57
N PHE A 380 15.51 -39.76 -31.82
CA PHE A 380 15.48 -38.43 -32.49
C PHE A 380 14.06 -37.95 -32.73
N ASN A 381 13.17 -38.85 -33.14
CA ASN A 381 11.75 -38.53 -33.30
C ASN A 381 11.11 -38.06 -31.99
N LYS A 382 11.47 -38.70 -30.85
CA LYS A 382 11.00 -38.30 -29.52
C LYS A 382 11.56 -36.94 -29.11
N ILE A 383 12.85 -36.66 -29.35
CA ILE A 383 13.46 -35.35 -29.08
C ILE A 383 12.75 -34.25 -29.92
N HIS A 384 12.45 -34.56 -31.19
CA HIS A 384 11.75 -33.61 -32.07
C HIS A 384 10.30 -33.32 -31.58
N SER A 385 9.58 -34.37 -31.16
CA SER A 385 8.23 -34.25 -30.60
C SER A 385 8.23 -33.41 -29.33
N LEU A 386 9.13 -33.67 -28.38
CA LEU A 386 9.26 -32.86 -27.16
C LEU A 386 9.63 -31.40 -27.45
N LYS A 387 10.52 -31.17 -28.42
CA LYS A 387 10.87 -29.79 -28.82
C LYS A 387 9.68 -29.03 -29.39
N LYS A 388 8.82 -29.71 -30.16
CA LYS A 388 7.59 -29.17 -30.70
C LYS A 388 6.59 -28.84 -29.59
N GLU A 389 6.37 -29.79 -28.67
CA GLU A 389 5.51 -29.61 -27.50
C GLU A 389 5.93 -28.40 -26.65
N PHE A 390 7.22 -28.27 -26.32
CA PHE A 390 7.72 -27.12 -25.59
C PHE A 390 7.60 -25.80 -26.37
N SER A 391 7.63 -25.84 -27.70
CA SER A 391 7.36 -24.66 -28.52
C SER A 391 5.89 -24.24 -28.46
N GLU A 392 4.97 -25.19 -28.49
CA GLU A 392 3.53 -24.96 -28.34
C GLU A 392 3.20 -24.43 -26.94
N GLN A 393 3.78 -25.02 -25.90
CA GLN A 393 3.62 -24.53 -24.51
C GLN A 393 4.12 -23.08 -24.36
N LYS A 394 5.29 -22.79 -24.91
CA LYS A 394 5.83 -21.42 -24.90
C LYS A 394 4.94 -20.42 -25.64
N GLN A 395 4.35 -20.83 -26.76
CA GLN A 395 3.42 -20.00 -27.52
C GLN A 395 2.13 -19.75 -26.74
N SER A 396 1.58 -20.78 -26.09
CA SER A 396 0.41 -20.65 -25.20
C SER A 396 0.68 -19.65 -24.05
N LYS A 397 1.89 -19.65 -23.46
CA LYS A 397 2.24 -18.65 -22.42
C LYS A 397 2.28 -17.22 -22.97
N ARG A 398 2.69 -17.02 -24.23
CA ARG A 398 2.62 -15.69 -24.87
C ARG A 398 1.18 -15.23 -25.09
N GLU A 399 0.30 -16.15 -25.45
CA GLU A 399 -1.13 -15.87 -25.62
C GLU A 399 -1.77 -15.50 -24.29
N ASN A 400 -1.40 -16.19 -23.20
CA ASN A 400 -1.82 -15.84 -21.85
C ASN A 400 -1.34 -14.43 -21.44
N LEU A 401 -0.13 -14.02 -21.84
CA LEU A 401 0.36 -12.67 -21.55
C LEU A 401 -0.43 -11.60 -22.33
N ALA A 402 -0.76 -11.84 -23.59
CA ALA A 402 -1.60 -10.94 -24.36
C ALA A 402 -3.00 -10.80 -23.73
N ARG A 403 -3.61 -11.93 -23.31
CA ARG A 403 -4.91 -11.95 -22.66
C ARG A 403 -4.88 -11.26 -21.27
N LEU A 404 -3.78 -11.37 -20.53
CA LEU A 404 -3.57 -10.60 -19.29
C LEU A 404 -3.67 -9.10 -19.57
N ASN A 405 -2.94 -8.61 -20.57
CA ASN A 405 -2.95 -7.19 -20.92
C ASN A 405 -4.37 -6.71 -21.29
N GLU A 406 -5.10 -7.49 -22.10
CA GLU A 406 -6.49 -7.18 -22.46
C GLU A 406 -7.40 -7.05 -21.24
N VAL A 407 -7.32 -7.98 -20.30
CA VAL A 407 -8.15 -7.96 -19.07
C VAL A 407 -7.77 -6.78 -18.16
N ILE A 408 -6.48 -6.47 -18.03
CA ILE A 408 -6.02 -5.30 -17.25
C ILE A 408 -6.46 -3.99 -17.89
N ASP A 409 -6.43 -3.89 -19.22
CA ASP A 409 -6.90 -2.70 -19.94
C ASP A 409 -8.41 -2.49 -19.73
N LEU A 410 -9.21 -3.56 -19.77
CA LEU A 410 -10.64 -3.49 -19.44
C LEU A 410 -10.89 -2.99 -18.02
N PHE A 411 -10.16 -3.49 -17.01
CA PHE A 411 -10.23 -2.97 -15.65
C PHE A 411 -9.86 -1.50 -15.59
N LYS A 412 -8.78 -1.08 -16.26
CA LYS A 412 -8.37 0.32 -16.32
C LYS A 412 -9.46 1.21 -16.91
N GLU A 413 -10.07 0.81 -18.02
CA GLU A 413 -11.17 1.55 -18.65
C GLU A 413 -12.38 1.70 -17.71
N SER A 414 -12.74 0.63 -17.00
CA SER A 414 -13.83 0.67 -16.02
C SER A 414 -13.51 1.60 -14.85
N ILE A 415 -12.26 1.61 -14.33
CA ILE A 415 -11.79 2.54 -13.30
C ILE A 415 -11.87 3.98 -13.81
N ASP A 416 -11.37 4.25 -15.02
CA ASP A 416 -11.41 5.58 -15.62
C ASP A 416 -12.87 6.10 -15.76
N LYS A 417 -13.84 5.23 -16.09
CA LYS A 417 -15.27 5.55 -16.10
C LYS A 417 -15.81 5.90 -14.73
N VAL A 418 -15.42 5.17 -13.66
CA VAL A 418 -15.83 5.48 -12.28
C VAL A 418 -15.39 6.87 -11.88
N PHE A 419 -14.19 7.29 -12.27
CA PHE A 419 -13.65 8.63 -11.99
C PHE A 419 -14.11 9.71 -12.96
N ASP A 420 -14.86 9.36 -14.01
CA ASP A 420 -15.23 10.25 -15.13
C ASP A 420 -13.99 10.98 -15.70
N ARG A 421 -12.89 10.26 -15.80
CA ARG A 421 -11.59 10.80 -16.21
C ARG A 421 -10.64 9.71 -16.66
N VAL A 422 -10.05 9.88 -17.85
CA VAL A 422 -8.94 9.04 -18.31
C VAL A 422 -7.67 9.37 -17.53
N SER A 423 -7.10 8.38 -16.86
CA SER A 423 -5.83 8.53 -16.16
C SER A 423 -4.66 8.56 -17.15
N ALA A 424 -3.70 9.46 -16.91
CA ALA A 424 -2.40 9.47 -17.58
C ALA A 424 -1.39 8.47 -16.98
N PHE A 425 -1.77 7.78 -15.90
CA PHE A 425 -0.98 6.72 -15.31
C PHE A 425 -1.21 5.42 -16.07
N THR A 426 -0.14 4.87 -16.66
CA THR A 426 -0.18 3.69 -17.53
C THR A 426 0.72 2.59 -16.96
N TRP A 427 0.59 1.38 -17.50
CA TRP A 427 1.46 0.26 -17.13
C TRP A 427 2.94 0.57 -17.31
N GLU A 428 3.30 1.24 -18.40
CA GLU A 428 4.69 1.61 -18.70
C GLU A 428 5.25 2.58 -17.64
N LYS A 429 4.43 3.54 -17.16
CA LYS A 429 4.84 4.46 -16.09
C LYS A 429 4.99 3.73 -14.75
N TYR A 430 4.02 2.89 -14.41
CA TYR A 430 4.10 2.07 -13.20
C TYR A 430 5.37 1.22 -13.21
N LYS A 431 5.65 0.59 -14.35
CA LYS A 431 6.84 -0.24 -14.55
C LYS A 431 8.12 0.57 -14.39
N ALA A 432 8.22 1.75 -15.03
CA ALA A 432 9.39 2.62 -14.92
C ALA A 432 9.64 3.15 -13.48
N GLU A 433 8.60 3.23 -12.65
CA GLU A 433 8.70 3.67 -11.26
C GLU A 433 9.03 2.52 -10.28
N ASN A 434 8.75 1.26 -10.64
CA ASN A 434 8.81 0.10 -9.75
C ASN A 434 9.65 -1.06 -10.29
N ASP A 435 10.13 -1.00 -11.55
CA ASP A 435 10.95 -2.06 -12.12
C ASP A 435 12.43 -1.88 -11.70
N ASP A 436 12.80 -2.53 -10.62
CA ASP A 436 14.18 -2.95 -10.38
C ASP A 436 14.54 -4.22 -11.22
N GLU A 437 13.64 -4.71 -12.08
CA GLU A 437 13.70 -6.04 -12.70
C GLU A 437 14.51 -6.15 -13.99
N GLU A 438 14.67 -5.09 -14.79
CA GLU A 438 15.68 -5.12 -15.86
C GLU A 438 17.09 -5.17 -15.28
N ASP A 439 17.27 -4.60 -14.09
CA ASP A 439 18.49 -4.75 -13.30
C ASP A 439 18.67 -6.18 -12.78
N ASP A 440 17.61 -6.92 -12.46
CA ASP A 440 17.74 -8.23 -11.82
C ASP A 440 18.24 -9.34 -12.78
N GLU A 441 17.84 -9.36 -14.05
CA GLU A 441 18.43 -10.30 -15.05
C GLU A 441 19.86 -9.88 -15.44
N ALA A 442 20.14 -8.59 -15.51
CA ALA A 442 21.48 -8.05 -15.73
C ALA A 442 22.36 -8.29 -14.50
N ASN A 443 21.87 -8.03 -13.32
CA ASN A 443 22.53 -8.29 -12.04
C ASN A 443 22.78 -9.80 -11.83
N TYR A 444 21.84 -10.66 -12.19
CA TYR A 444 22.05 -12.13 -12.12
C TYR A 444 23.10 -12.61 -13.12
N ARG A 445 23.14 -12.05 -14.33
CA ARG A 445 24.21 -12.37 -15.32
C ARG A 445 25.57 -11.92 -14.81
N GLU A 446 25.66 -10.72 -14.29
CA GLU A 446 26.88 -10.19 -13.68
C GLU A 446 27.33 -11.04 -12.50
N PHE A 447 26.39 -11.45 -11.62
CA PHE A 447 26.67 -12.36 -10.52
C PHE A 447 27.30 -13.68 -10.99
N GLU A 448 26.73 -14.29 -12.03
CA GLU A 448 27.26 -15.54 -12.62
C GLU A 448 28.60 -15.33 -13.32
N GLU A 449 28.84 -14.17 -13.94
CA GLU A 449 30.13 -13.83 -14.55
C GLU A 449 31.23 -13.66 -13.51
N ILE A 450 30.93 -12.96 -12.41
CA ILE A 450 31.90 -12.77 -11.33
C ILE A 450 32.19 -14.11 -10.62
N LYS A 451 31.19 -14.99 -10.44
CA LYS A 451 31.42 -16.34 -9.91
C LYS A 451 32.31 -17.18 -10.83
N LYS A 452 32.24 -17.02 -12.14
CA LYS A 452 33.18 -17.67 -13.06
C LYS A 452 34.60 -17.17 -12.85
N MET A 453 34.77 -15.85 -12.65
CA MET A 453 36.07 -15.25 -12.32
C MET A 453 36.63 -15.84 -11.01
N ALA A 454 35.81 -15.91 -9.95
CA ALA A 454 36.20 -16.54 -8.69
C ALA A 454 36.58 -18.02 -8.86
N LEU A 455 35.89 -18.75 -9.75
CA LEU A 455 36.20 -20.13 -10.07
C LEU A 455 37.59 -20.26 -10.74
N TYR A 456 37.93 -19.34 -11.63
CA TYR A 456 39.26 -19.32 -12.25
C TYR A 456 40.36 -19.12 -11.22
N PHE A 457 40.24 -18.13 -10.35
CA PHE A 457 41.25 -17.89 -9.29
C PHE A 457 41.34 -19.09 -8.32
N ARG A 458 40.22 -19.70 -7.96
CA ARG A 458 40.24 -20.93 -7.17
C ARG A 458 41.03 -22.05 -7.85
N GLU A 459 40.80 -22.28 -9.14
CA GLU A 459 41.48 -23.31 -9.90
C GLU A 459 42.98 -22.98 -10.06
N LEU A 460 43.32 -21.70 -10.19
CA LEU A 460 44.72 -21.23 -10.23
C LEU A 460 45.43 -21.51 -8.91
N CYS A 461 44.79 -21.21 -7.77
CA CYS A 461 45.36 -21.57 -6.46
C CYS A 461 45.61 -23.06 -6.30
N LEU A 462 44.63 -23.90 -6.73
CA LEU A 462 44.78 -25.36 -6.69
C LEU A 462 45.91 -25.83 -7.61
N PHE A 463 46.06 -25.26 -8.79
CA PHE A 463 47.12 -25.55 -9.74
C PHE A 463 48.50 -25.24 -9.15
N HIS A 464 48.66 -24.07 -8.53
CA HIS A 464 49.93 -23.70 -7.87
C HIS A 464 50.26 -24.62 -6.68
N LEU A 465 49.24 -24.98 -5.86
CA LEU A 465 49.46 -25.91 -4.74
C LEU A 465 49.87 -27.31 -5.22
N ASP A 466 49.29 -27.79 -6.33
CA ASP A 466 49.67 -29.07 -6.94
C ASP A 466 51.10 -29.03 -7.55
N LEU A 467 51.48 -27.89 -8.16
CA LEU A 467 52.87 -27.72 -8.68
C LEU A 467 53.91 -27.76 -7.56
N LEU A 468 53.61 -27.13 -6.40
CA LEU A 468 54.46 -27.17 -5.22
C LEU A 468 54.68 -28.58 -4.66
N GLU A 469 53.71 -29.47 -4.81
CA GLU A 469 53.91 -30.88 -4.42
C GLU A 469 54.79 -31.67 -5.42
N LEU A 470 54.95 -31.15 -6.65
CA LEU A 470 55.65 -31.83 -7.73
C LEU A 470 57.03 -31.23 -8.10
N SER A 471 57.30 -29.98 -7.70
CA SER A 471 58.55 -29.26 -8.01
C SER A 471 59.40 -29.05 -6.77
N GLU A 472 60.75 -29.00 -6.95
CA GLU A 472 61.70 -28.65 -5.90
C GLU A 472 61.81 -27.12 -5.68
N GLU A 473 60.83 -26.33 -6.17
CA GLU A 473 60.81 -24.88 -5.94
C GLU A 473 60.29 -24.61 -4.52
N GLU A 474 61.15 -23.97 -3.70
CA GLU A 474 60.82 -23.55 -2.33
C GLU A 474 60.12 -22.18 -2.38
N LEU A 475 58.80 -22.18 -2.33
CA LEU A 475 58.05 -20.96 -1.92
C LEU A 475 58.19 -20.75 -0.41
N SER A 476 58.18 -19.52 0.01
CA SER A 476 58.16 -19.18 1.44
C SER A 476 56.87 -19.62 2.12
N GLU A 477 56.93 -19.87 3.42
CA GLU A 477 55.71 -20.21 4.19
C GLU A 477 54.64 -19.09 4.08
N GLU A 478 55.05 -17.83 3.91
CA GLU A 478 54.14 -16.68 3.71
C GLU A 478 53.39 -16.78 2.37
N GLU A 479 54.11 -17.08 1.26
CA GLU A 479 53.49 -17.22 -0.07
C GLU A 479 52.53 -18.42 -0.13
N ILE A 480 52.84 -19.54 0.52
CA ILE A 480 51.95 -20.69 0.62
C ILE A 480 50.69 -20.34 1.42
N GLN A 481 50.84 -19.54 2.47
CA GLN A 481 49.69 -19.11 3.27
C GLN A 481 48.77 -18.16 2.49
N GLU A 482 49.34 -17.21 1.71
CA GLU A 482 48.57 -16.33 0.82
C GLU A 482 47.71 -17.11 -0.20
N ILE A 483 48.31 -18.16 -0.82
CA ILE A 483 47.57 -19.04 -1.77
C ILE A 483 46.41 -19.76 -1.06
N ARG A 484 46.62 -20.23 0.17
CA ARG A 484 45.57 -20.90 0.96
C ARG A 484 44.46 -19.95 1.38
N ASP A 485 44.82 -18.76 1.84
CA ASP A 485 43.86 -17.72 2.23
C ASP A 485 43.01 -17.27 1.00
N GLY A 486 43.65 -17.15 -0.17
CA GLY A 486 42.98 -16.91 -1.44
C GLY A 486 42.00 -18.04 -1.80
N LEU A 487 42.43 -19.30 -1.66
CA LEU A 487 41.58 -20.47 -1.92
C LEU A 487 40.31 -20.49 -1.03
N ASP A 488 40.47 -20.16 0.26
CA ASP A 488 39.33 -20.09 1.19
C ASP A 488 38.40 -18.93 0.83
N LYS A 489 38.93 -17.73 0.48
CA LYS A 489 38.18 -16.58 -0.02
C LYS A 489 37.33 -16.96 -1.25
N TYR A 490 37.93 -17.62 -2.24
CA TYR A 490 37.21 -17.99 -3.47
C TYR A 490 36.19 -19.11 -3.25
N ASN A 491 36.46 -20.07 -2.35
CA ASN A 491 35.49 -21.09 -1.97
C ASN A 491 34.25 -20.48 -1.29
N GLU A 492 34.44 -19.47 -0.42
CA GLU A 492 33.32 -18.76 0.21
C GLU A 492 32.48 -18.02 -0.82
N LEU A 493 33.10 -17.28 -1.75
CA LEU A 493 32.41 -16.54 -2.81
C LEU A 493 31.59 -17.46 -3.73
N LEU A 494 32.09 -18.66 -4.03
CA LEU A 494 31.40 -19.63 -4.87
C LEU A 494 30.16 -20.26 -4.19
N GLN A 495 30.09 -20.24 -2.87
CA GLN A 495 28.94 -20.75 -2.11
C GLN A 495 27.82 -19.72 -1.94
N LEU A 496 28.04 -18.44 -2.32
CA LEU A 496 27.01 -17.41 -2.19
C LEU A 496 25.82 -17.69 -3.11
N ASP A 497 24.61 -17.59 -2.55
CA ASP A 497 23.38 -17.57 -3.32
C ASP A 497 23.10 -16.17 -3.88
N TYR A 498 22.36 -16.10 -4.99
CA TYR A 498 22.02 -14.82 -5.59
C TYR A 498 21.18 -13.95 -4.64
N SER A 499 21.68 -12.77 -4.33
CA SER A 499 21.00 -11.67 -3.67
C SER A 499 21.72 -10.36 -3.99
N LEU A 500 21.05 -9.22 -3.95
CA LEU A 500 21.67 -7.91 -4.19
C LEU A 500 22.84 -7.63 -3.23
N LYS A 501 22.71 -8.06 -1.97
CA LYS A 501 23.81 -7.95 -0.98
C LYS A 501 25.03 -8.79 -1.37
N ASN A 502 24.81 -10.00 -1.84
CA ASN A 502 25.90 -10.90 -2.25
C ASN A 502 26.48 -10.46 -3.60
N LEU A 503 25.69 -9.90 -4.50
CA LEU A 503 26.16 -9.27 -5.74
C LEU A 503 27.10 -8.09 -5.44
N GLN A 504 26.78 -7.26 -4.45
CA GLN A 504 27.65 -6.16 -4.05
C GLN A 504 28.99 -6.67 -3.53
N ARG A 505 29.03 -7.71 -2.69
CA ARG A 505 30.28 -8.37 -2.26
C ARG A 505 31.10 -8.90 -3.45
N LEU A 506 30.42 -9.48 -4.44
CA LEU A 506 31.09 -9.96 -5.66
C LEU A 506 31.61 -8.82 -6.54
N ARG A 507 30.91 -7.67 -6.61
CA ARG A 507 31.40 -6.47 -7.31
C ARG A 507 32.67 -5.92 -6.66
N GLU A 508 32.69 -5.86 -5.33
CA GLU A 508 33.91 -5.46 -4.57
C GLU A 508 35.08 -6.39 -4.90
N PHE A 509 34.85 -7.69 -4.89
CA PHE A 509 35.84 -8.69 -5.33
C PHE A 509 36.29 -8.48 -6.78
N LYS A 510 35.37 -8.23 -7.71
CA LYS A 510 35.70 -7.97 -9.11
C LYS A 510 36.56 -6.72 -9.27
N GLU A 511 36.28 -5.66 -8.52
CA GLU A 511 37.08 -4.42 -8.56
C GLU A 511 38.50 -4.67 -8.05
N GLU A 512 38.66 -5.46 -6.98
CA GLU A 512 39.96 -5.82 -6.43
C GLU A 512 40.82 -6.66 -7.40
N GLU A 513 40.21 -7.68 -8.01
CA GLU A 513 40.95 -8.71 -8.75
C GLU A 513 40.89 -8.55 -10.30
N ASN A 514 40.22 -7.48 -10.79
CA ASN A 514 40.00 -7.35 -12.25
C ASN A 514 41.27 -7.22 -13.06
N ASN A 515 42.30 -6.56 -12.53
CA ASN A 515 43.59 -6.40 -13.24
C ASN A 515 44.27 -7.75 -13.41
N ASP A 516 44.37 -8.54 -12.36
CA ASP A 516 45.01 -9.85 -12.35
C ASP A 516 44.23 -10.84 -13.24
N TYR A 517 42.88 -10.70 -13.26
CA TYR A 517 42.02 -11.50 -14.16
C TYR A 517 42.23 -11.13 -15.63
N GLN A 518 42.42 -9.85 -15.97
CA GLN A 518 42.74 -9.42 -17.34
C GLN A 518 44.14 -9.87 -17.78
N GLU A 519 45.11 -9.84 -16.86
CA GLU A 519 46.45 -10.34 -17.11
C GLU A 519 46.43 -11.84 -17.39
N PHE A 520 45.72 -12.61 -16.56
CA PHE A 520 45.48 -14.04 -16.77
C PHE A 520 44.82 -14.35 -18.13
N LEU A 521 43.78 -13.57 -18.53
CA LEU A 521 43.09 -13.78 -19.81
C LEU A 521 43.99 -13.55 -21.03
N ASN A 522 45.05 -12.77 -20.87
CA ASN A 522 46.03 -12.47 -21.93
C ASN A 522 47.23 -13.43 -21.93
N ASP A 523 47.39 -14.24 -20.88
CA ASP A 523 48.46 -15.24 -20.77
C ASP A 523 47.99 -16.59 -21.35
N GLU A 524 48.30 -16.80 -22.65
CA GLU A 524 47.93 -18.03 -23.37
C GLU A 524 48.63 -19.27 -22.81
N GLU A 525 49.90 -19.12 -22.32
CA GLU A 525 50.69 -20.21 -21.81
C GLU A 525 50.11 -20.73 -20.48
N LEU A 526 49.81 -19.85 -19.55
CA LEU A 526 49.19 -20.16 -18.27
C LEU A 526 47.79 -20.75 -18.45
N GLN A 527 47.02 -20.29 -19.44
CA GLN A 527 45.69 -20.86 -19.76
C GLN A 527 45.78 -22.29 -20.31
N ASP A 528 46.80 -22.56 -21.13
CA ASP A 528 47.00 -23.90 -21.69
C ASP A 528 47.46 -24.89 -20.63
N ASP A 529 48.37 -24.49 -19.74
CA ASP A 529 48.83 -25.27 -18.59
C ASP A 529 47.66 -25.61 -17.64
N LEU A 530 46.81 -24.63 -17.35
CA LEU A 530 45.63 -24.83 -16.53
C LEU A 530 44.61 -25.79 -17.21
N ARG A 531 44.46 -25.72 -18.55
CA ARG A 531 43.61 -26.65 -19.33
C ARG A 531 44.14 -28.06 -19.26
N GLU A 532 45.47 -28.25 -19.34
CA GLU A 532 46.10 -29.55 -19.26
C GLU A 532 45.98 -30.14 -17.85
N TRP A 533 46.19 -29.36 -16.80
CA TRP A 533 45.98 -29.71 -15.41
C TRP A 533 44.54 -30.16 -15.15
N ARG A 534 43.54 -29.41 -15.63
CA ARG A 534 42.12 -29.78 -15.54
C ARG A 534 41.80 -31.12 -16.18
N ARG A 535 42.49 -31.49 -17.29
CA ARG A 535 42.34 -32.78 -17.94
C ARG A 535 42.92 -33.92 -17.12
N THR A 536 44.02 -33.68 -16.40
CA THR A 536 44.63 -34.71 -15.53
C THR A 536 43.80 -34.97 -14.27
N LYS A 537 43.18 -33.92 -13.67
CA LYS A 537 42.33 -34.07 -12.48
C LYS A 537 40.94 -34.69 -12.76
N ARG A 538 40.49 -34.68 -14.01
CA ARG A 538 39.22 -35.32 -14.42
C ARG A 538 39.39 -36.81 -14.79
N ARG A 539 40.61 -37.32 -14.86
CA ARG A 539 40.93 -38.76 -15.02
C ARG A 539 41.16 -39.42 -13.65
#